data_7661fe007360fa3fa8d30b19353c90dd
#
_entry.id   7661fe007360fa3fa8d30b19353c90dd
#
_cell.length_a   1.000
_cell.length_b   1.000
_cell.length_c   1.000
_cell.angle_alpha   90.00
_cell.angle_beta   90.00
_cell.angle_gamma   90.00
#
_symmetry.space_group_name_H-M   'P 1'
#
loop_
_entity.id
_entity.type
_entity.pdbx_description
1 polymer ?
#
loop_
_entity_poly.entity_id
_entity_poly.type
_entity_poly.pdbx_seq_one_letter_code
_entity_poly.pdbx_strand_id
1 'polypeptide(L)'
;MKPTLRCATLFIAISGALVASAQYKCADYHRLNGNLSNDKRFSINGQSKSAMVQVGKETELNIIVYSGQDYRISVSHDEKILGEEVAIRLVEKVRVPADEVVESTTKQPVVDDQGKTTGSTVEVKTQERKRTYKEEEKVLWDNTEHDMAREIEFTCTATKRIAVEVVAPGSNETKPKRGEPNDIGCVGILIEHMPTPAVGFEAR
;
A
#
# COMPACT_ATOMS: atom_id res chain seq x y z
N MET A 1 11.82 -34.28 -46.09
CA MET A 1 10.48 -34.19 -45.48
C MET A 1 10.63 -33.83 -44.00
N LYS A 2 10.31 -32.61 -43.59
CA LYS A 2 10.37 -32.11 -42.23
C LYS A 2 8.98 -31.67 -41.77
N PRO A 3 8.33 -32.38 -40.86
CA PRO A 3 7.16 -31.85 -40.18
C PRO A 3 7.26 -31.99 -38.68
N THR A 4 8.14 -31.27 -37.99
CA THR A 4 8.22 -31.28 -36.51
C THR A 4 8.24 -29.92 -35.85
N LEU A 5 8.12 -28.81 -36.60
CA LEU A 5 8.26 -27.46 -36.02
C LEU A 5 6.91 -26.74 -35.76
N ARG A 6 5.78 -27.32 -36.09
CA ARG A 6 4.46 -26.65 -35.93
C ARG A 6 3.74 -26.94 -34.60
N CYS A 7 4.13 -27.95 -33.84
CA CYS A 7 3.47 -28.28 -32.58
C CYS A 7 4.02 -27.48 -31.36
N ALA A 8 5.27 -27.04 -31.40
CA ALA A 8 5.89 -26.36 -30.24
C ALA A 8 5.36 -24.92 -30.00
N THR A 9 5.01 -24.21 -31.08
CA THR A 9 4.48 -22.85 -31.00
C THR A 9 3.05 -22.77 -30.49
N LEU A 10 2.27 -23.83 -30.65
CA LEU A 10 0.88 -23.87 -30.17
C LEU A 10 0.81 -24.07 -28.64
N PHE A 11 1.76 -24.77 -28.05
CA PHE A 11 1.79 -25.02 -26.60
C PHE A 11 2.18 -23.77 -25.77
N ILE A 12 3.02 -22.89 -26.30
CA ILE A 12 3.44 -21.66 -25.63
C ILE A 12 2.31 -20.63 -25.62
N ALA A 13 1.45 -20.60 -26.63
CA ALA A 13 0.31 -19.68 -26.71
C ALA A 13 -0.81 -20.05 -25.72
N ILE A 14 -0.99 -21.33 -25.38
CA ILE A 14 -2.04 -21.79 -24.47
C ILE A 14 -1.67 -21.54 -23.01
N SER A 15 -0.38 -21.64 -22.62
CA SER A 15 0.06 -21.35 -21.25
C SER A 15 -0.01 -19.87 -20.89
N GLY A 16 0.08 -18.95 -21.84
CA GLY A 16 -0.08 -17.51 -21.61
C GLY A 16 -1.52 -17.06 -21.33
N ALA A 17 -2.50 -17.78 -21.86
CA ALA A 17 -3.92 -17.41 -21.72
C ALA A 17 -4.52 -17.74 -20.33
N LEU A 18 -3.94 -18.69 -19.61
CA LEU A 18 -4.45 -19.10 -18.29
C LEU A 18 -4.10 -18.11 -17.17
N VAL A 19 -3.03 -17.34 -17.30
CA VAL A 19 -2.63 -16.35 -16.31
C VAL A 19 -3.47 -15.07 -16.40
N ALA A 20 -3.95 -14.72 -17.60
CA ALA A 20 -4.77 -13.53 -17.83
C ALA A 20 -6.18 -13.63 -17.22
N SER A 21 -6.73 -14.84 -17.07
CA SER A 21 -8.10 -15.03 -16.54
C SER A 21 -8.19 -14.86 -15.01
N ALA A 22 -7.09 -15.01 -14.26
CA ALA A 22 -7.08 -14.81 -12.82
C ALA A 22 -7.13 -13.32 -12.44
N GLN A 23 -6.51 -12.46 -13.23
CA GLN A 23 -6.53 -11.00 -12.99
C GLN A 23 -7.90 -10.37 -13.27
N TYR A 24 -8.71 -10.98 -14.11
CA TYR A 24 -10.03 -10.48 -14.49
C TYR A 24 -11.10 -10.70 -13.41
N LYS A 25 -10.87 -11.61 -12.47
CA LYS A 25 -11.88 -12.00 -11.47
C LYS A 25 -12.20 -10.88 -10.48
N CYS A 26 -11.25 -10.02 -10.16
CA CYS A 26 -11.42 -8.91 -9.22
C CYS A 26 -11.58 -7.54 -9.91
N ALA A 27 -11.54 -7.49 -11.24
CA ALA A 27 -11.76 -6.24 -11.96
C ALA A 27 -13.11 -5.64 -11.58
N ASP A 28 -13.14 -4.35 -11.31
CA ASP A 28 -14.34 -3.60 -10.92
C ASP A 28 -15.10 -4.12 -9.67
N TYR A 29 -14.49 -4.98 -8.87
CA TYR A 29 -15.11 -5.51 -7.65
C TYR A 29 -15.61 -4.40 -6.71
N HIS A 30 -14.87 -3.29 -6.60
CA HIS A 30 -15.26 -2.12 -5.83
C HIS A 30 -16.56 -1.47 -6.33
N ARG A 31 -16.87 -1.54 -7.64
CA ARG A 31 -18.10 -1.01 -8.23
C ARG A 31 -19.26 -1.96 -8.08
N LEU A 32 -18.99 -3.26 -8.21
CA LEU A 32 -20.02 -4.30 -8.19
C LEU A 32 -20.50 -4.63 -6.78
N ASN A 33 -19.60 -4.52 -5.79
CA ASN A 33 -19.85 -4.91 -4.41
C ASN A 33 -19.66 -3.76 -3.42
N GLY A 34 -19.25 -2.57 -3.88
CA GLY A 34 -19.06 -1.40 -3.04
C GLY A 34 -20.39 -0.82 -2.58
N ASN A 35 -20.41 -0.30 -1.36
CA ASN A 35 -21.55 0.39 -0.80
C ASN A 35 -21.43 1.90 -1.08
N LEU A 36 -22.25 2.41 -2.01
CA LEU A 36 -22.30 3.84 -2.32
C LEU A 36 -22.93 4.63 -1.19
N SER A 37 -22.48 5.87 -1.01
CA SER A 37 -23.11 6.82 -0.10
C SER A 37 -24.58 7.08 -0.49
N ASN A 38 -25.43 7.18 0.52
CA ASN A 38 -26.82 7.65 0.33
C ASN A 38 -26.88 9.16 0.03
N ASP A 39 -25.82 9.91 0.35
CA ASP A 39 -25.72 11.33 0.05
C ASP A 39 -25.26 11.51 -1.41
N LYS A 40 -26.17 12.02 -2.24
CA LYS A 40 -25.96 12.25 -3.67
C LYS A 40 -24.89 13.31 -4.01
N ARG A 41 -24.37 14.02 -3.00
CA ARG A 41 -23.25 14.96 -3.19
C ARG A 41 -21.92 14.25 -3.36
N PHE A 42 -21.81 13.04 -2.82
CA PHE A 42 -20.61 12.21 -3.04
C PHE A 42 -20.56 11.70 -4.47
N SER A 43 -19.38 11.73 -5.03
CA SER A 43 -19.06 11.17 -6.35
C SER A 43 -17.89 10.19 -6.25
N ILE A 44 -17.92 9.15 -7.08
CA ILE A 44 -16.87 8.13 -7.10
C ILE A 44 -15.54 8.78 -7.53
N ASN A 45 -14.51 8.56 -6.71
CA ASN A 45 -13.16 9.00 -7.00
C ASN A 45 -12.46 7.98 -7.94
N GLY A 46 -11.73 8.50 -8.94
CA GLY A 46 -10.98 7.68 -9.89
C GLY A 46 -9.84 6.85 -9.27
N GLN A 47 -9.50 7.06 -8.00
CA GLN A 47 -8.52 6.27 -7.27
C GLN A 47 -9.12 4.99 -6.66
N SER A 48 -10.45 4.79 -6.75
CA SER A 48 -11.11 3.54 -6.37
C SER A 48 -10.52 2.36 -7.14
N LYS A 49 -10.23 1.27 -6.44
CA LYS A 49 -9.57 0.10 -7.03
C LYS A 49 -10.07 -1.21 -6.43
N SER A 50 -9.84 -2.25 -7.19
CA SER A 50 -9.99 -3.64 -6.73
C SER A 50 -8.67 -4.37 -6.84
N ALA A 51 -8.43 -5.28 -5.92
CA ALA A 51 -7.23 -6.11 -5.87
C ALA A 51 -7.56 -7.55 -5.47
N MET A 52 -6.66 -8.46 -5.85
CA MET A 52 -6.59 -9.78 -5.24
C MET A 52 -5.77 -9.69 -3.98
N VAL A 53 -6.30 -10.18 -2.88
CA VAL A 53 -5.67 -10.18 -1.56
C VAL A 53 -5.48 -11.61 -1.09
N GLN A 54 -4.29 -11.91 -0.61
CA GLN A 54 -3.96 -13.20 -0.04
C GLN A 54 -4.19 -13.16 1.47
N VAL A 55 -4.85 -14.20 1.99
CA VAL A 55 -5.08 -14.39 3.43
C VAL A 55 -3.75 -14.29 4.20
N GLY A 56 -3.77 -13.52 5.29
CA GLY A 56 -2.62 -13.31 6.15
C GLY A 56 -1.53 -12.40 5.59
N LYS A 57 -1.77 -11.77 4.43
CA LYS A 57 -0.87 -10.75 3.88
C LYS A 57 -1.54 -9.38 3.88
N GLU A 58 -0.76 -8.39 4.29
CA GLU A 58 -1.15 -7.00 4.17
C GLU A 58 -1.11 -6.56 2.71
N THR A 59 -2.17 -5.87 2.29
CA THR A 59 -2.27 -5.25 0.97
C THR A 59 -2.53 -3.77 1.15
N GLU A 60 -1.77 -2.95 0.46
CA GLU A 60 -1.79 -1.50 0.59
C GLU A 60 -2.27 -0.83 -0.72
N LEU A 61 -3.18 0.13 -0.60
CA LEU A 61 -3.55 1.07 -1.65
C LEU A 61 -3.18 2.49 -1.25
N ASN A 62 -2.22 3.08 -1.96
CA ASN A 62 -1.85 4.47 -1.78
C ASN A 62 -2.80 5.39 -2.54
N ILE A 63 -3.35 6.40 -1.86
CA ILE A 63 -4.24 7.42 -2.41
C ILE A 63 -3.78 8.82 -2.01
N ILE A 64 -4.17 9.81 -2.80
CA ILE A 64 -3.98 11.22 -2.47
C ILE A 64 -5.32 11.82 -2.10
N VAL A 65 -5.41 12.40 -0.91
CA VAL A 65 -6.56 13.15 -0.45
C VAL A 65 -6.25 14.64 -0.47
N TYR A 66 -7.19 15.44 -0.99
CA TYR A 66 -6.98 16.87 -1.21
C TYR A 66 -7.70 17.69 -0.14
N SER A 67 -7.06 18.78 0.28
CA SER A 67 -7.67 19.75 1.22
C SER A 67 -8.98 20.32 0.69
N GLY A 68 -9.92 20.52 1.59
CA GLY A 68 -11.26 21.07 1.27
C GLY A 68 -12.20 20.05 0.62
N GLN A 69 -11.93 18.78 0.81
CA GLN A 69 -12.77 17.66 0.37
C GLN A 69 -13.17 16.79 1.56
N ASP A 70 -14.42 16.35 1.55
CA ASP A 70 -14.89 15.28 2.41
C ASP A 70 -14.77 13.97 1.64
N TYR A 71 -14.21 12.96 2.30
CA TYR A 71 -13.99 11.63 1.73
C TYR A 71 -14.81 10.59 2.47
N ARG A 72 -15.31 9.62 1.72
CA ARG A 72 -15.84 8.37 2.23
C ARG A 72 -15.07 7.24 1.58
N ILE A 73 -14.52 6.35 2.40
CA ILE A 73 -13.84 5.14 1.95
C ILE A 73 -14.63 3.96 2.47
N SER A 74 -15.07 3.09 1.57
CA SER A 74 -15.72 1.83 1.91
C SER A 74 -14.98 0.66 1.30
N VAL A 75 -14.88 -0.43 2.06
CA VAL A 75 -14.18 -1.65 1.66
C VAL A 75 -15.18 -2.79 1.57
N SER A 76 -15.22 -3.44 0.40
CA SER A 76 -15.96 -4.67 0.15
C SER A 76 -14.99 -5.82 -0.11
N HIS A 77 -15.31 -7.02 0.32
CA HIS A 77 -14.42 -8.17 0.16
C HIS A 77 -15.20 -9.48 -0.03
N ASP A 78 -14.50 -10.49 -0.52
CA ASP A 78 -15.02 -11.85 -0.67
C ASP A 78 -14.98 -12.57 0.69
N GLU A 79 -16.06 -12.48 1.45
CA GLU A 79 -16.18 -13.03 2.81
C GLU A 79 -15.95 -14.55 2.87
N LYS A 80 -16.31 -15.27 1.81
CA LYS A 80 -16.15 -16.73 1.75
C LYS A 80 -14.69 -17.16 1.79
N ILE A 81 -13.80 -16.34 1.25
CA ILE A 81 -12.37 -16.63 1.15
C ILE A 81 -11.60 -15.87 2.24
N LEU A 82 -11.88 -14.56 2.36
CA LEU A 82 -11.11 -13.66 3.21
C LEU A 82 -11.58 -13.62 4.66
N GLY A 83 -12.76 -14.21 4.96
CA GLY A 83 -13.40 -14.15 6.27
C GLY A 83 -14.31 -12.93 6.40
N GLU A 84 -15.14 -12.92 7.45
CA GLU A 84 -16.10 -11.83 7.69
C GLU A 84 -15.41 -10.57 8.20
N GLU A 85 -14.41 -10.73 9.05
CA GLU A 85 -13.70 -9.65 9.73
C GLU A 85 -12.36 -9.36 9.05
N VAL A 86 -12.31 -8.33 8.23
CA VAL A 86 -11.10 -7.86 7.57
C VAL A 86 -10.60 -6.61 8.28
N ALA A 87 -9.35 -6.62 8.73
CA ALA A 87 -8.73 -5.46 9.33
C ALA A 87 -8.41 -4.40 8.26
N ILE A 88 -8.82 -3.16 8.53
CA ILE A 88 -8.66 -2.02 7.63
C ILE A 88 -8.03 -0.89 8.42
N ARG A 89 -6.91 -0.35 7.93
CA ARG A 89 -6.25 0.81 8.53
C ARG A 89 -6.07 1.91 7.50
N LEU A 90 -6.23 3.15 7.93
CA LEU A 90 -5.81 4.33 7.20
C LEU A 90 -4.52 4.85 7.83
N VAL A 91 -3.45 4.92 7.06
CA VAL A 91 -2.12 5.25 7.54
C VAL A 91 -1.55 6.41 6.74
N GLU A 92 -0.99 7.40 7.42
CA GLU A 92 -0.20 8.47 6.82
C GLU A 92 1.28 8.16 6.97
N LYS A 93 2.01 8.04 5.85
CA LYS A 93 3.46 7.85 5.84
C LYS A 93 4.15 9.20 5.89
N VAL A 94 4.78 9.52 7.02
CA VAL A 94 5.43 10.81 7.27
C VAL A 94 6.94 10.64 7.23
N ARG A 95 7.62 11.52 6.53
CA ARG A 95 9.08 11.55 6.56
C ARG A 95 9.54 12.40 7.73
N VAL A 96 10.18 11.76 8.71
CA VAL A 96 10.78 12.43 9.85
C VAL A 96 12.30 12.51 9.68
N PRO A 97 12.93 13.62 10.08
CA PRO A 97 14.38 13.73 10.08
C PRO A 97 14.98 12.67 11.01
N ALA A 98 16.00 11.98 10.52
CA ALA A 98 16.80 11.04 11.32
C ALA A 98 18.27 11.35 11.12
N ASP A 99 19.06 11.26 12.19
CA ASP A 99 20.51 11.38 12.11
C ASP A 99 21.12 9.98 12.05
N GLU A 100 21.84 9.70 10.98
CA GLU A 100 22.60 8.47 10.85
C GLU A 100 24.08 8.76 11.06
N VAL A 101 24.71 8.02 11.97
CA VAL A 101 26.15 8.10 12.16
C VAL A 101 26.81 7.08 11.21
N VAL A 102 27.45 7.60 10.17
CA VAL A 102 28.20 6.77 9.22
C VAL A 102 29.65 6.71 9.68
N GLU A 103 30.12 5.53 10.01
CA GLU A 103 31.52 5.29 10.29
C GLU A 103 32.26 5.00 8.97
N SER A 104 33.21 5.85 8.63
CA SER A 104 34.12 5.62 7.53
C SER A 104 35.53 5.34 8.03
N THR A 105 36.16 4.30 7.50
CA THR A 105 37.56 3.99 7.78
C THR A 105 38.38 4.39 6.58
N THR A 106 39.23 5.40 6.75
CA THR A 106 40.16 5.88 5.69
C THR A 106 41.56 5.52 6.07
N LYS A 107 42.32 4.94 5.12
CA LYS A 107 43.76 4.69 5.30
C LYS A 107 44.54 5.95 4.98
N GLN A 108 45.19 6.54 5.96
CA GLN A 108 46.06 7.70 5.78
C GLN A 108 47.54 7.28 5.86
N PRO A 109 48.38 7.78 4.98
CA PRO A 109 49.81 7.52 5.06
C PRO A 109 50.40 8.18 6.30
N VAL A 110 51.28 7.45 6.99
CA VAL A 110 52.03 7.99 8.14
C VAL A 110 53.17 8.84 7.58
N VAL A 111 53.26 10.06 8.06
CA VAL A 111 54.36 11.01 7.73
C VAL A 111 55.32 11.09 8.94
N ASP A 112 56.61 11.15 8.66
CA ASP A 112 57.63 11.38 9.68
C ASP A 112 57.69 12.87 10.10
N ASP A 113 58.54 13.21 11.09
CA ASP A 113 58.73 14.55 11.61
C ASP A 113 59.26 15.57 10.56
N GLN A 114 59.70 15.07 9.40
CA GLN A 114 60.15 15.87 8.28
C GLN A 114 59.11 15.99 7.17
N GLY A 115 57.92 15.45 7.40
CA GLY A 115 56.81 15.51 6.40
C GLY A 115 56.88 14.53 5.25
N LYS A 116 57.78 13.49 5.37
CA LYS A 116 57.94 12.49 4.34
C LYS A 116 57.12 11.22 4.70
N THR A 117 56.46 10.65 3.71
CA THR A 117 55.69 9.40 3.90
C THR A 117 56.61 8.22 4.24
N THR A 118 56.32 7.54 5.34
CA THR A 118 57.11 6.41 5.83
C THR A 118 56.76 5.09 5.13
N GLY A 119 55.82 5.07 4.20
CA GLY A 119 55.33 3.86 3.54
C GLY A 119 54.32 3.03 4.36
N SER A 120 54.10 3.40 5.64
CA SER A 120 53.07 2.80 6.48
C SER A 120 51.77 3.55 6.38
N THR A 121 50.66 2.86 6.59
CA THR A 121 49.30 3.49 6.64
C THR A 121 48.65 3.25 7.98
N VAL A 122 47.97 4.24 8.49
CA VAL A 122 47.13 4.19 9.70
C VAL A 122 45.67 4.24 9.29
N GLU A 123 44.86 3.39 9.91
CA GLU A 123 43.41 3.44 9.73
C GLU A 123 42.83 4.52 10.65
N VAL A 124 42.28 5.56 10.04
CA VAL A 124 41.57 6.62 10.77
C VAL A 124 40.08 6.36 10.64
N LYS A 125 39.42 6.11 11.76
CA LYS A 125 37.97 6.02 11.86
C LYS A 125 37.39 7.41 12.01
N THR A 126 36.62 7.85 11.04
CA THR A 126 35.91 9.13 11.08
C THR A 126 34.42 8.84 11.21
N GLN A 127 33.78 9.45 12.20
CA GLN A 127 32.32 9.40 12.34
C GLN A 127 31.75 10.68 11.77
N GLU A 128 30.91 10.54 10.74
CA GLU A 128 30.21 11.65 10.11
C GLU A 128 28.70 11.50 10.39
N ARG A 129 28.08 12.55 10.90
CA ARG A 129 26.61 12.60 11.04
C ARG A 129 26.00 13.00 9.72
N LYS A 130 25.27 12.10 9.09
CA LYS A 130 24.54 12.35 7.86
C LYS A 130 23.05 12.50 8.20
N ARG A 131 22.48 13.64 7.79
CA ARG A 131 21.03 13.81 7.85
C ARG A 131 20.37 12.90 6.85
N THR A 132 19.55 11.99 7.33
CA THR A 132 18.69 11.13 6.56
C THR A 132 17.24 11.39 6.92
N TYR A 133 16.31 10.71 6.25
CA TYR A 133 14.89 10.76 6.57
C TYR A 133 14.43 9.33 6.77
N LYS A 134 13.73 9.11 7.88
CA LYS A 134 13.05 7.87 8.18
C LYS A 134 11.57 8.04 7.83
N GLU A 135 10.98 7.03 7.23
CA GLU A 135 9.54 6.98 7.04
C GLU A 135 8.90 6.39 8.29
N GLU A 136 7.96 7.12 8.89
CA GLU A 136 7.17 6.69 10.04
C GLU A 136 5.70 6.62 9.65
N GLU A 137 5.03 5.58 10.14
CA GLU A 137 3.61 5.38 9.92
C GLU A 137 2.81 5.98 11.07
N LYS A 138 1.86 6.84 10.71
CA LYS A 138 0.87 7.40 11.62
C LYS A 138 -0.49 6.82 11.29
N VAL A 139 -1.00 5.96 12.14
CA VAL A 139 -2.35 5.43 12.02
C VAL A 139 -3.34 6.57 12.22
N LEU A 140 -4.20 6.80 11.24
CA LEU A 140 -5.26 7.79 11.27
C LEU A 140 -6.58 7.18 11.74
N TRP A 141 -6.80 5.92 11.41
CA TRP A 141 -7.98 5.16 11.76
C TRP A 141 -7.70 3.65 11.62
N ASP A 142 -8.28 2.86 12.52
CA ASP A 142 -8.18 1.40 12.55
C ASP A 142 -9.59 0.85 12.85
N ASN A 143 -10.12 0.01 11.97
CA ASN A 143 -11.47 -0.52 12.14
C ASN A 143 -11.59 -1.51 13.29
N THR A 144 -10.49 -2.09 13.75
CA THR A 144 -10.50 -3.00 14.92
C THR A 144 -10.87 -2.25 16.21
N GLU A 145 -10.69 -0.93 16.23
CA GLU A 145 -11.10 -0.03 17.32
C GLU A 145 -12.52 0.52 17.11
N HIS A 146 -13.18 0.17 15.99
CA HIS A 146 -14.47 0.69 15.55
C HIS A 146 -15.42 -0.43 15.10
N ASP A 147 -15.56 -1.50 15.90
CA ASP A 147 -16.48 -2.61 15.66
C ASP A 147 -16.37 -3.23 14.26
N MET A 148 -15.16 -3.32 13.74
CA MET A 148 -14.85 -3.83 12.38
C MET A 148 -15.62 -3.09 11.28
N ALA A 149 -15.88 -1.78 11.46
CA ALA A 149 -16.54 -0.95 10.46
C ALA A 149 -15.83 -1.03 9.11
N ARG A 150 -16.60 -1.19 8.03
CA ARG A 150 -16.06 -1.32 6.67
C ARG A 150 -16.04 0.00 5.91
N GLU A 151 -16.43 1.08 6.57
CA GLU A 151 -16.48 2.41 5.97
C GLU A 151 -16.08 3.48 6.99
N ILE A 152 -15.51 4.56 6.46
CA ILE A 152 -15.18 5.76 7.21
C ILE A 152 -15.46 7.00 6.37
N GLU A 153 -15.95 8.05 7.03
CA GLU A 153 -16.08 9.40 6.47
C GLU A 153 -15.16 10.36 7.23
N PHE A 154 -14.47 11.23 6.50
CA PHE A 154 -13.59 12.23 7.11
C PHE A 154 -13.43 13.45 6.22
N THR A 155 -13.16 14.60 6.84
CA THR A 155 -12.82 15.85 6.15
C THR A 155 -11.32 15.98 6.02
N CYS A 156 -10.84 16.30 4.83
CA CYS A 156 -9.42 16.51 4.58
C CYS A 156 -9.07 18.00 4.68
N THR A 157 -8.35 18.38 5.75
CA THR A 157 -7.93 19.77 5.99
C THR A 157 -6.60 20.13 5.32
N ALA A 158 -5.79 19.15 4.97
CA ALA A 158 -4.49 19.34 4.30
C ALA A 158 -4.26 18.21 3.27
N THR A 159 -3.85 18.58 2.06
CA THR A 159 -3.52 17.60 1.02
C THR A 159 -2.40 16.69 1.50
N LYS A 160 -2.64 15.38 1.46
CA LYS A 160 -1.70 14.37 1.91
C LYS A 160 -1.86 13.03 1.17
N ARG A 161 -0.83 12.22 1.27
CA ARG A 161 -0.86 10.82 0.83
C ARG A 161 -1.20 9.95 2.02
N ILE A 162 -2.18 9.09 1.85
CA ILE A 162 -2.55 8.07 2.83
C ILE A 162 -2.53 6.70 2.18
N ALA A 163 -2.27 5.68 2.96
CA ALA A 163 -2.39 4.28 2.59
C ALA A 163 -3.67 3.70 3.20
N VAL A 164 -4.42 2.96 2.41
CA VAL A 164 -5.50 2.08 2.87
C VAL A 164 -4.90 0.68 2.93
N GLU A 165 -4.67 0.18 4.13
CA GLU A 165 -4.12 -1.14 4.39
C GLU A 165 -5.25 -2.11 4.72
N VAL A 166 -5.16 -3.30 4.13
CA VAL A 166 -6.17 -4.35 4.30
C VAL A 166 -5.47 -5.65 4.64
N VAL A 167 -5.86 -6.26 5.76
CA VAL A 167 -5.37 -7.57 6.20
C VAL A 167 -6.56 -8.50 6.42
N ALA A 168 -6.61 -9.58 5.65
CA ALA A 168 -7.67 -10.58 5.74
C ALA A 168 -7.22 -11.78 6.59
N PRO A 169 -7.95 -12.14 7.66
CA PRO A 169 -7.59 -13.28 8.52
C PRO A 169 -7.86 -14.64 7.86
N GLY A 170 -8.76 -14.70 6.88
CA GLY A 170 -9.26 -15.91 6.26
C GLY A 170 -10.51 -16.48 6.96
N SER A 171 -11.22 -17.34 6.24
CA SER A 171 -12.38 -18.03 6.82
C SER A 171 -11.93 -19.16 7.75
N ASN A 172 -12.61 -19.32 8.89
CA ASN A 172 -12.33 -20.41 9.84
C ASN A 172 -12.70 -21.81 9.30
N GLU A 173 -13.47 -21.89 8.23
CA GLU A 173 -14.00 -23.15 7.69
C GLU A 173 -12.97 -23.94 6.89
N THR A 174 -11.99 -23.26 6.32
CA THR A 174 -10.91 -23.91 5.57
C THR A 174 -9.60 -23.19 5.89
N LYS A 175 -8.76 -23.78 6.74
CA LYS A 175 -7.38 -23.31 6.86
C LYS A 175 -6.69 -23.56 5.50
N PRO A 176 -6.50 -22.55 4.65
CA PRO A 176 -5.89 -22.75 3.35
C PRO A 176 -4.45 -23.21 3.58
N LYS A 177 -4.06 -24.28 2.91
CA LYS A 177 -2.65 -24.62 2.82
C LYS A 177 -1.99 -23.53 1.97
N ARG A 178 -0.89 -22.97 2.48
CA ARG A 178 -0.15 -21.91 1.83
C ARG A 178 0.09 -22.20 0.36
N GLY A 179 -0.44 -21.35 -0.53
CA GLY A 179 -0.29 -21.48 -1.98
C GLY A 179 -1.44 -22.20 -2.70
N GLU A 180 -2.52 -22.56 -2.00
CA GLU A 180 -3.74 -23.05 -2.66
C GLU A 180 -4.58 -21.88 -3.20
N PRO A 181 -5.32 -22.07 -4.32
CA PRO A 181 -6.17 -21.01 -4.91
C PRO A 181 -7.26 -20.50 -3.95
N ASN A 182 -7.50 -21.18 -2.84
CA ASN A 182 -8.56 -20.86 -1.88
C ASN A 182 -8.14 -19.81 -0.83
N ASP A 183 -6.89 -19.33 -0.85
CA ASP A 183 -6.41 -18.30 0.07
C ASP A 183 -6.28 -16.90 -0.61
N ILE A 184 -6.85 -16.75 -1.80
CA ILE A 184 -6.84 -15.49 -2.55
C ILE A 184 -8.27 -15.07 -2.86
N GLY A 185 -8.71 -13.95 -2.29
CA GLY A 185 -10.02 -13.34 -2.51
C GLY A 185 -9.93 -11.95 -3.12
N CYS A 186 -11.08 -11.40 -3.51
CA CYS A 186 -11.18 -10.05 -4.03
C CYS A 186 -11.46 -9.04 -2.91
N VAL A 187 -10.80 -7.89 -2.99
CA VAL A 187 -11.11 -6.70 -2.18
C VAL A 187 -11.38 -5.54 -3.13
N GLY A 188 -12.43 -4.78 -2.85
CA GLY A 188 -12.76 -3.53 -3.51
C GLY A 188 -12.66 -2.38 -2.52
N ILE A 189 -11.88 -1.36 -2.85
CA ILE A 189 -11.79 -0.11 -2.10
C ILE A 189 -12.49 0.94 -2.93
N LEU A 190 -13.70 1.33 -2.50
CA LEU A 190 -14.48 2.39 -3.10
C LEU A 190 -14.20 3.69 -2.35
N ILE A 191 -13.73 4.67 -3.09
CA ILE A 191 -13.44 6.01 -2.59
C ILE A 191 -14.46 6.96 -3.21
N GLU A 192 -15.15 7.70 -2.38
CA GLU A 192 -16.06 8.76 -2.78
C GLU A 192 -15.58 10.07 -2.18
N HIS A 193 -15.89 11.18 -2.84
CA HIS A 193 -15.53 12.50 -2.34
C HIS A 193 -16.57 13.55 -2.75
N MET A 194 -16.63 14.61 -1.96
CA MET A 194 -17.39 15.83 -2.28
C MET A 194 -16.62 17.05 -1.79
N PRO A 195 -16.82 18.23 -2.37
CA PRO A 195 -16.30 19.46 -1.79
C PRO A 195 -16.85 19.64 -0.37
N THR A 196 -15.99 19.94 0.60
CA THR A 196 -16.43 20.27 1.94
C THR A 196 -17.37 21.48 1.87
N PRO A 197 -18.61 21.38 2.42
CA PRO A 197 -19.54 22.49 2.40
C PRO A 197 -18.91 23.73 3.03
N ALA A 198 -18.94 24.85 2.32
CA ALA A 198 -18.52 26.12 2.88
C ALA A 198 -19.46 26.46 4.04
N VAL A 199 -18.91 26.62 5.24
CA VAL A 199 -19.66 27.20 6.36
C VAL A 199 -20.03 28.62 5.93
N GLY A 200 -21.32 28.89 5.84
CA GLY A 200 -21.83 30.15 5.30
C GLY A 200 -21.18 31.36 5.99
N PHE A 201 -21.11 32.46 5.26
CA PHE A 201 -20.71 33.73 5.84
C PHE A 201 -21.75 34.09 6.92
N GLU A 202 -21.37 34.02 8.19
CA GLU A 202 -22.13 34.66 9.22
C GLU A 202 -22.05 36.19 8.96
N ALA A 203 -23.17 36.77 8.54
CA ALA A 203 -23.28 38.23 8.49
C ALA A 203 -23.05 38.76 9.91
N ARG A 204 -21.97 39.50 10.09
CA ARG A 204 -21.73 40.28 11.31
C ARG A 204 -22.58 41.55 11.28
#